data_9510ce84ab5553443ec75dc4b2264fee
#
_entry.id   9510ce84ab5553443ec75dc4b2264fee
#
_cell.length_a   1.000
_cell.length_b   1.000
_cell.length_c   1.000
_cell.angle_alpha   90.00
_cell.angle_beta   90.00
_cell.angle_gamma   90.00
#
_symmetry.space_group_name_H-M   'P 1'
#
loop_
_entity.id
_entity.type
_entity.pdbx_description
1 polymer ?
#
loop_
_entity_poly.entity_id
_entity_poly.type
_entity_poly.pdbx_seq_one_letter_code
_entity_poly.pdbx_strand_id
1 'polypeptide(L)'
;RKNMSKQYAVIGLGKFGFAVATTLAQAGKEVLAVDKDPELVQEIADLVTYAARADITDSRVFASLGISNMDVVIVGIAENMEASILATLQAKEAGVPFVIAKGMSQMHASILKKVGADRVVMAESETGVRLGKNLISGGFQDFFMLSDSFSMVELPVPEAWTGHNLEELDLRKKYGINVIAVKDGEDIRVAVNPKTLLRAEEVLILVGENKELAKLMKNRK
;
A
#
# COMPACT_ATOMS: atom_id res chain seq x y z
N ARG A 1 -26.11 -17.32 -4.27
CA ARG A 1 -25.16 -16.79 -5.26
C ARG A 1 -23.80 -17.39 -4.93
N LYS A 2 -23.25 -18.24 -5.84
CA LYS A 2 -21.87 -18.72 -5.76
C LYS A 2 -20.97 -17.48 -5.60
N ASN A 3 -20.05 -17.53 -4.65
CA ASN A 3 -18.98 -16.55 -4.49
C ASN A 3 -18.09 -16.65 -5.74
N MET A 4 -18.44 -15.93 -6.81
CA MET A 4 -17.55 -15.79 -7.97
C MET A 4 -16.36 -14.97 -7.49
N SER A 5 -15.15 -15.44 -7.72
CA SER A 5 -13.93 -14.68 -7.42
C SER A 5 -13.95 -13.38 -8.22
N LYS A 6 -13.58 -12.27 -7.58
CA LYS A 6 -13.46 -11.00 -8.29
C LYS A 6 -12.44 -11.11 -9.41
N GLN A 7 -12.76 -10.51 -10.55
CA GLN A 7 -11.91 -10.41 -11.72
C GLN A 7 -11.20 -9.05 -11.79
N TYR A 8 -9.93 -9.08 -12.09
CA TYR A 8 -9.06 -7.90 -12.09
C TYR A 8 -8.43 -7.70 -13.46
N ALA A 9 -8.35 -6.46 -13.93
CA ALA A 9 -7.47 -6.12 -15.05
C ALA A 9 -6.42 -5.10 -14.60
N VAL A 10 -5.18 -5.32 -15.01
CA VAL A 10 -4.06 -4.39 -14.80
C VAL A 10 -3.57 -3.92 -16.15
N ILE A 11 -3.66 -2.63 -16.40
CA ILE A 11 -3.31 -1.97 -17.66
C ILE A 11 -2.07 -1.11 -17.43
N GLY A 12 -0.98 -1.45 -18.10
CA GLY A 12 0.35 -0.89 -17.87
C GLY A 12 1.16 -1.72 -16.89
N LEU A 13 2.16 -2.45 -17.41
CA LEU A 13 2.96 -3.44 -16.69
C LEU A 13 4.36 -2.91 -16.33
N GLY A 14 4.50 -1.59 -16.16
CA GLY A 14 5.67 -1.04 -15.50
C GLY A 14 5.79 -1.56 -14.05
N LYS A 15 6.81 -1.16 -13.30
CA LYS A 15 7.10 -1.66 -11.93
C LYS A 15 5.88 -1.72 -11.01
N PHE A 16 5.02 -0.70 -11.06
CA PHE A 16 3.79 -0.65 -10.23
C PHE A 16 2.76 -1.69 -10.68
N GLY A 17 2.39 -1.69 -11.96
CA GLY A 17 1.38 -2.62 -12.49
C GLY A 17 1.82 -4.06 -12.42
N PHE A 18 3.09 -4.35 -12.73
CA PHE A 18 3.67 -5.69 -12.61
C PHE A 18 3.56 -6.23 -11.17
N ALA A 19 3.97 -5.42 -10.18
CA ALA A 19 3.87 -5.81 -8.78
C ALA A 19 2.41 -6.04 -8.33
N VAL A 20 1.47 -5.19 -8.76
CA VAL A 20 0.05 -5.37 -8.44
C VAL A 20 -0.50 -6.65 -9.07
N ALA A 21 -0.25 -6.88 -10.36
CA ALA A 21 -0.76 -8.04 -11.09
C ALA A 21 -0.25 -9.36 -10.50
N THR A 22 1.05 -9.46 -10.24
CA THR A 22 1.66 -10.67 -9.67
C THR A 22 1.18 -10.93 -8.23
N THR A 23 1.05 -9.89 -7.40
CA THR A 23 0.52 -10.03 -6.04
C THR A 23 -0.92 -10.56 -6.03
N LEU A 24 -1.77 -10.04 -6.92
CA LEU A 24 -3.15 -10.51 -7.06
C LEU A 24 -3.20 -11.98 -7.52
N ALA A 25 -2.38 -12.33 -8.51
CA ALA A 25 -2.31 -13.71 -9.03
C ALA A 25 -1.79 -14.69 -7.96
N GLN A 26 -0.76 -14.34 -7.20
CA GLN A 26 -0.25 -15.14 -6.07
C GLN A 26 -1.31 -15.34 -4.99
N ALA A 27 -2.22 -14.38 -4.81
CA ALA A 27 -3.38 -14.50 -3.92
C ALA A 27 -4.54 -15.31 -4.55
N GLY A 28 -4.33 -15.99 -5.68
CA GLY A 28 -5.32 -16.83 -6.36
C GLY A 28 -6.45 -16.05 -7.05
N LYS A 29 -6.21 -14.78 -7.44
CA LYS A 29 -7.19 -13.98 -8.18
C LYS A 29 -7.00 -14.15 -9.68
N GLU A 30 -8.13 -14.07 -10.43
CA GLU A 30 -8.08 -14.02 -11.88
C GLU A 30 -7.63 -12.61 -12.32
N VAL A 31 -6.52 -12.56 -13.06
CA VAL A 31 -5.89 -11.31 -13.49
C VAL A 31 -5.69 -11.31 -14.99
N LEU A 32 -6.22 -10.28 -15.66
CA LEU A 32 -5.86 -9.88 -17.02
C LEU A 32 -4.78 -8.79 -16.94
N ALA A 33 -3.59 -9.08 -17.42
CA ALA A 33 -2.47 -8.14 -17.50
C ALA A 33 -2.31 -7.63 -18.94
N VAL A 34 -2.24 -6.31 -19.12
CA VAL A 34 -2.24 -5.67 -20.44
C VAL A 34 -1.12 -4.64 -20.54
N ASP A 35 -0.32 -4.74 -21.59
CA ASP A 35 0.64 -3.70 -21.98
C ASP A 35 0.82 -3.66 -23.50
N LYS A 36 1.32 -2.54 -24.02
CA LYS A 36 1.71 -2.44 -25.44
C LYS A 36 3.08 -3.06 -25.71
N ASP A 37 3.94 -3.13 -24.68
CA ASP A 37 5.28 -3.68 -24.75
C ASP A 37 5.23 -5.22 -24.70
N PRO A 38 5.66 -5.91 -25.79
CA PRO A 38 5.64 -7.36 -25.85
C PRO A 38 6.59 -8.02 -24.82
N GLU A 39 7.69 -7.37 -24.43
CA GLU A 39 8.63 -7.93 -23.47
C GLU A 39 8.00 -8.03 -22.08
N LEU A 40 7.32 -6.96 -21.63
CA LEU A 40 6.60 -6.94 -20.34
C LEU A 40 5.45 -7.97 -20.33
N VAL A 41 4.73 -8.09 -21.45
CA VAL A 41 3.65 -9.09 -21.58
C VAL A 41 4.20 -10.51 -21.51
N GLN A 42 5.33 -10.77 -22.16
CA GLN A 42 5.98 -12.10 -22.14
C GLN A 42 6.50 -12.42 -20.72
N GLU A 43 7.10 -11.43 -20.02
CA GLU A 43 7.65 -11.63 -18.68
C GLU A 43 6.56 -12.03 -17.66
N ILE A 44 5.35 -11.45 -17.78
CA ILE A 44 4.26 -11.71 -16.83
C ILE A 44 3.38 -12.90 -17.22
N ALA A 45 3.48 -13.41 -18.43
CA ALA A 45 2.52 -14.36 -18.99
C ALA A 45 2.33 -15.63 -18.15
N ASP A 46 3.40 -16.16 -17.56
CA ASP A 46 3.36 -17.37 -16.73
C ASP A 46 2.97 -17.09 -15.27
N LEU A 47 2.83 -15.81 -14.89
CA LEU A 47 2.55 -15.38 -13.52
C LEU A 47 1.10 -14.97 -13.28
N VAL A 48 0.31 -14.77 -14.35
CA VAL A 48 -1.08 -14.28 -14.28
C VAL A 48 -2.03 -15.20 -15.06
N THR A 49 -3.34 -15.00 -14.92
CA THR A 49 -4.34 -15.82 -15.61
C THR A 49 -4.34 -15.57 -17.11
N TYR A 50 -4.26 -14.30 -17.51
CA TYR A 50 -4.23 -13.88 -18.92
C TYR A 50 -3.27 -12.71 -19.07
N ALA A 51 -2.44 -12.75 -20.11
CA ALA A 51 -1.58 -11.65 -20.51
C ALA A 51 -1.90 -11.26 -21.96
N ALA A 52 -2.08 -9.98 -22.24
CA ALA A 52 -2.43 -9.50 -23.56
C ALA A 52 -1.58 -8.31 -23.99
N ARG A 53 -1.01 -8.37 -25.20
CA ARG A 53 -0.40 -7.21 -25.83
C ARG A 53 -1.48 -6.38 -26.48
N ALA A 54 -1.64 -5.13 -26.03
CA ALA A 54 -2.63 -4.22 -26.58
C ALA A 54 -2.21 -2.76 -26.42
N ASP A 55 -2.49 -1.95 -27.45
CA ASP A 55 -2.47 -0.50 -27.32
C ASP A 55 -3.86 -0.02 -26.91
N ILE A 56 -4.00 0.38 -25.66
CA ILE A 56 -5.27 0.77 -25.07
C ILE A 56 -5.75 2.15 -25.52
N THR A 57 -4.98 2.88 -26.30
CA THR A 57 -5.41 4.14 -26.92
C THR A 57 -6.38 3.89 -28.08
N ASP A 58 -6.38 2.69 -28.69
CA ASP A 58 -7.42 2.27 -29.65
C ASP A 58 -8.63 1.70 -28.87
N SER A 59 -9.74 2.43 -28.91
CA SER A 59 -11.00 2.06 -28.22
C SER A 59 -11.57 0.70 -28.67
N ARG A 60 -11.33 0.29 -29.91
CA ARG A 60 -11.78 -1.01 -30.44
C ARG A 60 -10.98 -2.16 -29.78
N VAL A 61 -9.67 -1.95 -29.61
CA VAL A 61 -8.80 -2.90 -28.92
C VAL A 61 -9.23 -3.01 -27.46
N PHE A 62 -9.43 -1.87 -26.79
CA PHE A 62 -9.90 -1.84 -25.40
C PHE A 62 -11.20 -2.63 -25.21
N ALA A 63 -12.19 -2.43 -26.07
CA ALA A 63 -13.47 -3.14 -26.02
C ALA A 63 -13.29 -4.67 -26.19
N SER A 64 -12.34 -5.11 -27.05
CA SER A 64 -12.09 -6.54 -27.31
C SER A 64 -11.44 -7.29 -26.15
N LEU A 65 -10.84 -6.60 -25.18
CA LEU A 65 -10.19 -7.20 -24.00
C LEU A 65 -11.18 -7.69 -22.94
N GLY A 66 -12.49 -7.46 -23.11
CA GLY A 66 -13.51 -7.88 -22.14
C GLY A 66 -13.46 -7.11 -20.80
N ILE A 67 -12.95 -5.89 -20.82
CA ILE A 67 -12.78 -5.03 -19.63
C ILE A 67 -14.12 -4.78 -18.91
N SER A 68 -15.24 -4.74 -19.65
CA SER A 68 -16.59 -4.57 -19.08
C SER A 68 -17.00 -5.69 -18.09
N ASN A 69 -16.32 -6.84 -18.12
CA ASN A 69 -16.60 -7.96 -17.23
C ASN A 69 -15.75 -7.91 -15.93
N MET A 70 -14.83 -6.97 -15.84
CA MET A 70 -13.93 -6.86 -14.67
C MET A 70 -14.63 -6.17 -13.49
N ASP A 71 -14.38 -6.66 -12.29
CA ASP A 71 -14.83 -6.01 -11.06
C ASP A 71 -13.94 -4.82 -10.68
N VAL A 72 -12.66 -4.92 -10.99
CA VAL A 72 -11.65 -3.90 -10.68
C VAL A 72 -10.68 -3.75 -11.85
N VAL A 73 -10.46 -2.51 -12.25
CA VAL A 73 -9.41 -2.16 -13.22
C VAL A 73 -8.36 -1.28 -12.55
N ILE A 74 -7.10 -1.64 -12.74
CA ILE A 74 -5.94 -0.89 -12.26
C ILE A 74 -5.20 -0.31 -13.47
N VAL A 75 -5.16 1.01 -13.59
CA VAL A 75 -4.41 1.72 -14.63
C VAL A 75 -3.06 2.14 -14.07
N GLY A 76 -2.03 1.37 -14.39
CA GLY A 76 -0.65 1.55 -13.94
C GLY A 76 0.25 2.35 -14.89
N ILE A 77 -0.32 2.93 -15.96
CA ILE A 77 0.43 3.69 -16.97
C ILE A 77 0.99 4.97 -16.35
N ALA A 78 2.30 5.14 -16.46
CA ALA A 78 3.00 6.28 -15.87
C ALA A 78 3.53 7.26 -16.92
N GLU A 79 4.22 6.77 -17.94
CA GLU A 79 4.97 7.63 -18.88
C GLU A 79 4.10 8.39 -19.88
N ASN A 80 2.88 7.93 -20.11
CA ASN A 80 1.94 8.56 -21.05
C ASN A 80 0.66 8.97 -20.32
N MET A 81 0.57 10.27 -20.02
CA MET A 81 -0.59 10.86 -19.33
C MET A 81 -1.88 10.70 -20.13
N GLU A 82 -1.83 10.91 -21.45
CA GLU A 82 -2.98 10.76 -22.33
C GLU A 82 -3.53 9.33 -22.30
N ALA A 83 -2.66 8.33 -22.47
CA ALA A 83 -3.03 6.92 -22.41
C ALA A 83 -3.63 6.54 -21.04
N SER A 84 -3.06 7.07 -19.95
CA SER A 84 -3.57 6.85 -18.58
C SER A 84 -4.99 7.41 -18.40
N ILE A 85 -5.23 8.63 -18.88
CA ILE A 85 -6.55 9.29 -18.82
C ILE A 85 -7.56 8.53 -19.68
N LEU A 86 -7.19 8.17 -20.92
CA LEU A 86 -8.05 7.41 -21.83
C LEU A 86 -8.42 6.05 -21.28
N ALA A 87 -7.45 5.29 -20.77
CA ALA A 87 -7.71 3.98 -20.15
C ALA A 87 -8.68 4.08 -18.97
N THR A 88 -8.50 5.10 -18.12
CA THR A 88 -9.38 5.34 -16.97
C THR A 88 -10.80 5.68 -17.42
N LEU A 89 -10.95 6.59 -18.38
CA LEU A 89 -12.24 6.99 -18.94
C LEU A 89 -12.96 5.80 -19.57
N GLN A 90 -12.28 5.06 -20.45
CA GLN A 90 -12.84 3.89 -21.15
C GLN A 90 -13.26 2.79 -20.17
N ALA A 91 -12.49 2.55 -19.11
CA ALA A 91 -12.87 1.58 -18.08
C ALA A 91 -14.17 2.00 -17.37
N LYS A 92 -14.33 3.28 -17.04
CA LYS A 92 -15.57 3.79 -16.43
C LYS A 92 -16.75 3.77 -17.40
N GLU A 93 -16.56 4.14 -18.66
CA GLU A 93 -17.59 4.06 -19.71
C GLU A 93 -18.01 2.61 -19.99
N ALA A 94 -17.09 1.65 -19.89
CA ALA A 94 -17.39 0.22 -19.97
C ALA A 94 -18.17 -0.34 -18.75
N GLY A 95 -18.45 0.50 -17.75
CA GLY A 95 -19.24 0.13 -16.57
C GLY A 95 -18.46 -0.60 -15.48
N VAL A 96 -17.13 -0.56 -15.48
CA VAL A 96 -16.31 -1.18 -14.43
C VAL A 96 -16.65 -0.59 -13.06
N PRO A 97 -17.02 -1.43 -12.07
CA PRO A 97 -17.47 -0.95 -10.76
C PRO A 97 -16.39 -0.14 -10.01
N PHE A 98 -15.12 -0.55 -10.09
CA PHE A 98 -14.05 0.09 -9.34
C PHE A 98 -12.78 0.27 -10.19
N VAL A 99 -12.38 1.52 -10.42
CA VAL A 99 -11.19 1.87 -11.21
C VAL A 99 -10.17 2.58 -10.33
N ILE A 100 -8.97 2.00 -10.27
CA ILE A 100 -7.81 2.57 -9.58
C ILE A 100 -6.84 3.07 -10.65
N ALA A 101 -6.35 4.30 -10.52
CA ALA A 101 -5.37 4.84 -11.45
C ALA A 101 -4.12 5.36 -10.73
N LYS A 102 -2.95 5.14 -11.34
CA LYS A 102 -1.69 5.70 -10.86
C LYS A 102 -1.56 7.16 -11.30
N GLY A 103 -1.41 8.06 -10.34
CA GLY A 103 -1.15 9.48 -10.58
C GLY A 103 0.35 9.78 -10.56
N MET A 104 0.81 10.65 -11.49
CA MET A 104 2.21 11.09 -11.60
C MET A 104 2.46 12.45 -10.97
N SER A 105 1.40 13.25 -10.85
CA SER A 105 1.41 14.59 -10.26
C SER A 105 0.05 14.91 -9.66
N GLN A 106 -0.04 15.95 -8.84
CA GLN A 106 -1.31 16.41 -8.28
C GLN A 106 -2.30 16.83 -9.37
N MET A 107 -1.81 17.45 -10.45
CA MET A 107 -2.64 17.80 -11.60
C MET A 107 -3.19 16.55 -12.28
N HIS A 108 -2.33 15.56 -12.58
CA HIS A 108 -2.75 14.30 -13.18
C HIS A 108 -3.77 13.56 -12.28
N ALA A 109 -3.51 13.48 -10.98
CA ALA A 109 -4.45 12.89 -10.02
C ALA A 109 -5.81 13.58 -10.02
N SER A 110 -5.83 14.91 -10.12
CA SER A 110 -7.08 15.68 -10.22
C SER A 110 -7.86 15.36 -11.50
N ILE A 111 -7.17 15.21 -12.64
CA ILE A 111 -7.79 14.83 -13.91
C ILE A 111 -8.34 13.41 -13.82
N LEU A 112 -7.54 12.44 -13.33
CA LEU A 112 -7.98 11.04 -13.19
C LEU A 112 -9.24 10.91 -12.34
N LYS A 113 -9.34 11.65 -11.23
CA LYS A 113 -10.57 11.71 -10.42
C LYS A 113 -11.76 12.26 -11.20
N LYS A 114 -11.56 13.31 -11.99
CA LYS A 114 -12.62 13.92 -12.79
C LYS A 114 -13.13 13.03 -13.93
N VAL A 115 -12.27 12.21 -14.52
CA VAL A 115 -12.67 11.23 -15.54
C VAL A 115 -13.21 9.93 -14.95
N GLY A 116 -13.34 9.84 -13.61
CA GLY A 116 -14.08 8.79 -12.94
C GLY A 116 -13.25 7.76 -12.19
N ALA A 117 -11.93 7.94 -12.01
CA ALA A 117 -11.17 7.04 -11.13
C ALA A 117 -11.75 7.05 -9.71
N ASP A 118 -12.12 5.88 -9.19
CA ASP A 118 -12.64 5.73 -7.82
C ASP A 118 -11.52 5.92 -6.80
N ARG A 119 -10.29 5.58 -7.18
CA ARG A 119 -9.08 5.80 -6.36
C ARG A 119 -7.90 6.21 -7.24
N VAL A 120 -7.13 7.19 -6.78
CA VAL A 120 -5.84 7.55 -7.38
C VAL A 120 -4.74 7.27 -6.37
N VAL A 121 -3.68 6.59 -6.83
CA VAL A 121 -2.51 6.20 -6.03
C VAL A 121 -1.30 6.98 -6.52
N MET A 122 -0.64 7.70 -5.62
CA MET A 122 0.60 8.45 -5.88
C MET A 122 1.80 7.65 -5.36
N ALA A 123 2.07 6.48 -5.97
CA ALA A 123 2.93 5.43 -5.42
C ALA A 123 4.31 5.93 -4.97
N GLU A 124 5.00 6.71 -5.80
CA GLU A 124 6.33 7.25 -5.50
C GLU A 124 6.27 8.31 -4.40
N SER A 125 5.30 9.22 -4.47
CA SER A 125 5.13 10.29 -3.47
C SER A 125 4.75 9.72 -2.10
N GLU A 126 3.79 8.81 -2.05
CA GLU A 126 3.33 8.15 -0.81
C GLU A 126 4.48 7.37 -0.16
N THR A 127 5.24 6.62 -0.98
CA THR A 127 6.42 5.86 -0.50
C THR A 127 7.53 6.78 -0.03
N GLY A 128 7.83 7.85 -0.79
CA GLY A 128 8.85 8.84 -0.43
C GLY A 128 8.53 9.58 0.87
N VAL A 129 7.27 9.99 1.05
CA VAL A 129 6.82 10.62 2.31
C VAL A 129 6.97 9.66 3.49
N ARG A 130 6.57 8.39 3.31
CA ARG A 130 6.72 7.36 4.35
C ARG A 130 8.18 7.15 4.71
N LEU A 131 9.05 6.97 3.72
CA LEU A 131 10.50 6.82 3.94
C LEU A 131 11.10 8.04 4.64
N GLY A 132 10.76 9.26 4.19
CA GLY A 132 11.21 10.49 4.82
C GLY A 132 10.81 10.57 6.29
N LYS A 133 9.56 10.22 6.61
CA LYS A 133 9.08 10.15 7.99
C LYS A 133 9.84 9.12 8.83
N ASN A 134 10.12 7.94 8.28
CA ASN A 134 10.91 6.91 8.95
C ASN A 134 12.33 7.43 9.27
N LEU A 135 12.98 8.11 8.33
CA LEU A 135 14.33 8.65 8.53
C LEU A 135 14.39 9.75 9.59
N ILE A 136 13.38 10.64 9.67
CA ILE A 136 13.35 11.73 10.65
C ILE A 136 12.76 11.32 12.00
N SER A 137 12.12 10.17 12.11
CA SER A 137 11.50 9.69 13.34
C SER A 137 12.52 9.30 14.44
N GLY A 138 13.82 9.34 14.12
CA GLY A 138 14.92 9.37 15.10
C GLY A 138 15.07 8.12 15.97
N GLY A 139 14.55 6.96 15.53
CA GLY A 139 14.66 5.71 16.28
C GLY A 139 13.48 4.76 16.18
N PHE A 140 12.44 5.13 15.42
CA PHE A 140 11.44 4.15 15.00
C PHE A 140 11.97 3.36 13.79
N GLN A 141 11.82 2.05 13.82
CA GLN A 141 12.22 1.19 12.68
C GLN A 141 11.23 1.28 11.53
N ASP A 142 9.95 1.39 11.85
CA ASP A 142 8.91 1.63 10.85
C ASP A 142 7.83 2.58 11.37
N PHE A 143 7.13 3.24 10.45
CA PHE A 143 6.16 4.29 10.73
C PHE A 143 4.96 4.16 9.78
N PHE A 144 3.81 3.79 10.33
CA PHE A 144 2.56 3.65 9.60
C PHE A 144 1.58 4.73 10.03
N MET A 145 1.21 5.62 9.11
CA MET A 145 0.15 6.60 9.36
C MET A 145 -1.22 5.93 9.38
N LEU A 146 -1.93 6.08 10.50
CA LEU A 146 -3.34 5.67 10.62
C LEU A 146 -4.28 6.82 10.23
N SER A 147 -3.89 8.06 10.54
CA SER A 147 -4.55 9.31 10.15
C SER A 147 -3.52 10.46 10.17
N ASP A 148 -3.95 11.69 9.88
CA ASP A 148 -3.08 12.88 9.96
C ASP A 148 -2.50 13.10 11.36
N SER A 149 -3.17 12.64 12.41
CA SER A 149 -2.79 12.85 13.79
C SER A 149 -2.35 11.62 14.57
N PHE A 150 -2.62 10.40 14.06
CA PHE A 150 -2.30 9.13 14.72
C PHE A 150 -1.41 8.26 13.85
N SER A 151 -0.47 7.58 14.49
CA SER A 151 0.41 6.61 13.82
C SER A 151 0.62 5.36 14.65
N MET A 152 0.98 4.29 13.96
CA MET A 152 1.57 3.09 14.51
C MET A 152 3.06 3.10 14.19
N VAL A 153 3.90 2.77 15.17
CA VAL A 153 5.37 2.81 15.02
C VAL A 153 6.03 1.57 15.62
N GLU A 154 7.12 1.13 15.02
CA GLU A 154 8.03 0.13 15.59
C GLU A 154 9.16 0.85 16.34
N LEU A 155 9.26 0.59 17.64
CA LEU A 155 10.26 1.16 18.52
C LEU A 155 11.14 0.06 19.12
N PRO A 156 12.43 -0.04 18.76
CA PRO A 156 13.37 -0.89 19.49
C PRO A 156 13.35 -0.54 20.98
N VAL A 157 13.34 -1.55 21.84
CA VAL A 157 13.33 -1.32 23.30
C VAL A 157 14.54 -0.46 23.67
N PRO A 158 14.32 0.74 24.24
CA PRO A 158 15.43 1.57 24.70
C PRO A 158 16.21 0.87 25.81
N GLU A 159 17.52 1.13 25.91
CA GLU A 159 18.37 0.57 26.97
C GLU A 159 17.80 0.87 28.37
N ALA A 160 17.30 2.08 28.57
CA ALA A 160 16.66 2.51 29.82
C ALA A 160 15.38 1.74 30.19
N TRP A 161 14.78 1.01 29.24
CA TRP A 161 13.56 0.22 29.47
C TRP A 161 13.84 -1.27 29.57
N THR A 162 15.04 -1.69 29.24
CA THR A 162 15.49 -3.09 29.38
C THR A 162 15.39 -3.53 30.82
N GLY A 163 14.74 -4.67 31.07
CA GLY A 163 14.50 -5.18 32.40
C GLY A 163 13.33 -4.54 33.18
N HIS A 164 12.67 -3.53 32.61
CA HIS A 164 11.40 -2.99 33.10
C HIS A 164 10.22 -3.67 32.40
N ASN A 165 9.05 -3.59 33.02
CA ASN A 165 7.81 -4.06 32.44
C ASN A 165 6.89 -2.89 32.02
N LEU A 166 5.80 -3.16 31.27
CA LEU A 166 4.92 -2.11 30.76
C LEU A 166 4.11 -1.42 31.86
N GLU A 167 3.83 -2.08 32.99
CA GLU A 167 3.19 -1.44 34.16
C GLU A 167 4.09 -0.37 34.76
N GLU A 168 5.38 -0.66 34.95
CA GLU A 168 6.37 0.29 35.49
C GLU A 168 6.60 1.47 34.55
N LEU A 169 6.66 1.23 33.25
CA LEU A 169 6.84 2.27 32.23
C LEU A 169 5.65 3.20 32.12
N ASP A 170 4.44 2.70 32.37
CA ASP A 170 3.17 3.41 32.37
C ASP A 170 2.98 4.37 31.16
N LEU A 171 3.32 3.87 29.96
CA LEU A 171 3.32 4.64 28.71
C LEU A 171 1.95 5.21 28.36
N ARG A 172 0.90 4.45 28.68
CA ARG A 172 -0.47 4.87 28.42
C ARG A 172 -0.85 6.11 29.24
N LYS A 173 -0.50 6.17 30.50
CA LYS A 173 -0.83 7.28 31.39
C LYS A 173 0.08 8.47 31.17
N LYS A 174 1.38 8.21 30.94
CA LYS A 174 2.37 9.29 30.74
C LYS A 174 2.25 10.00 29.40
N TYR A 175 1.94 9.22 28.32
CA TYR A 175 2.01 9.70 26.93
C TYR A 175 0.73 9.44 26.14
N GLY A 176 -0.28 8.73 26.66
CA GLY A 176 -1.45 8.31 25.86
C GLY A 176 -1.12 7.29 24.77
N ILE A 177 0.02 6.59 24.89
CA ILE A 177 0.52 5.63 23.89
C ILE A 177 0.17 4.23 24.36
N ASN A 178 -0.38 3.42 23.42
CA ASN A 178 -0.66 2.01 23.69
C ASN A 178 0.40 1.14 23.02
N VAL A 179 0.89 0.14 23.78
CA VAL A 179 1.69 -0.96 23.25
C VAL A 179 0.71 -2.03 22.76
N ILE A 180 0.73 -2.34 21.48
CA ILE A 180 -0.19 -3.31 20.87
C ILE A 180 0.47 -4.66 20.63
N ALA A 181 1.78 -4.70 20.48
CA ALA A 181 2.55 -5.94 20.35
C ALA A 181 4.02 -5.74 20.75
N VAL A 182 4.68 -6.87 20.99
CA VAL A 182 6.14 -6.97 21.13
C VAL A 182 6.64 -7.94 20.07
N LYS A 183 7.63 -7.51 19.30
CA LYS A 183 8.29 -8.28 18.25
C LYS A 183 9.65 -8.73 18.73
N ASP A 184 9.99 -10.00 18.52
CA ASP A 184 11.25 -10.63 18.80
C ASP A 184 11.71 -11.40 17.55
N GLY A 185 12.61 -10.82 16.77
CA GLY A 185 12.91 -11.32 15.43
C GLY A 185 11.68 -11.37 14.53
N GLU A 186 11.30 -12.56 14.06
CA GLU A 186 10.11 -12.79 13.24
C GLU A 186 8.83 -13.05 14.08
N ASP A 187 8.97 -13.30 15.39
CA ASP A 187 7.84 -13.59 16.26
C ASP A 187 7.17 -12.30 16.77
N ILE A 188 5.85 -12.21 16.61
CA ILE A 188 5.04 -11.08 17.09
C ILE A 188 4.05 -11.56 18.15
N ARG A 189 4.16 -11.02 19.36
CA ARG A 189 3.27 -11.28 20.49
C ARG A 189 2.28 -10.13 20.66
N VAL A 190 1.01 -10.32 20.27
CA VAL A 190 -0.05 -9.31 20.38
C VAL A 190 -0.65 -9.24 21.79
N ALA A 191 -0.79 -10.39 22.47
CA ALA A 191 -1.25 -10.44 23.85
C ALA A 191 -0.08 -10.21 24.82
N VAL A 192 0.33 -8.97 24.98
CA VAL A 192 1.46 -8.62 25.87
C VAL A 192 0.99 -8.60 27.30
N ASN A 193 1.59 -9.46 28.16
CA ASN A 193 1.37 -9.36 29.60
C ASN A 193 2.12 -8.12 30.14
N PRO A 194 1.43 -7.15 30.77
CA PRO A 194 2.03 -5.92 31.24
C PRO A 194 3.17 -6.10 32.24
N LYS A 195 3.25 -7.26 32.90
CA LYS A 195 4.27 -7.61 33.89
C LYS A 195 5.50 -8.33 33.28
N THR A 196 5.48 -8.66 32.00
CA THR A 196 6.63 -9.27 31.34
C THR A 196 7.73 -8.24 31.17
N LEU A 197 8.96 -8.61 31.60
CA LEU A 197 10.13 -7.75 31.43
C LEU A 197 10.50 -7.62 29.96
N LEU A 198 10.80 -6.41 29.54
CA LEU A 198 11.25 -6.10 28.19
C LEU A 198 12.73 -6.43 28.03
N ARG A 199 13.11 -6.93 26.85
CA ARG A 199 14.48 -7.31 26.50
C ARG A 199 15.04 -6.34 25.46
N ALA A 200 16.34 -6.19 25.44
CA ALA A 200 17.04 -5.23 24.56
C ALA A 200 16.85 -5.52 23.06
N GLU A 201 16.72 -6.81 22.71
CA GLU A 201 16.53 -7.27 21.34
C GLU A 201 15.08 -7.11 20.82
N GLU A 202 14.14 -6.80 21.70
CA GLU A 202 12.73 -6.69 21.35
C GLU A 202 12.40 -5.33 20.73
N VAL A 203 11.33 -5.31 19.94
CA VAL A 203 10.75 -4.12 19.31
C VAL A 203 9.30 -3.98 19.74
N LEU A 204 8.93 -2.81 20.26
CA LEU A 204 7.56 -2.50 20.65
C LEU A 204 6.80 -1.97 19.45
N ILE A 205 5.59 -2.47 19.23
CA ILE A 205 4.65 -1.88 18.28
C ILE A 205 3.69 -0.99 19.06
N LEU A 206 3.79 0.31 18.79
CA LEU A 206 3.11 1.37 19.54
C LEU A 206 2.07 2.06 18.68
N VAL A 207 0.96 2.49 19.30
CA VAL A 207 -0.04 3.36 18.68
C VAL A 207 -0.27 4.59 19.55
N GLY A 208 -0.26 5.77 18.95
CA GLY A 208 -0.50 7.03 19.66
C GLY A 208 -0.61 8.24 18.74
N GLU A 209 -0.89 9.39 19.33
CA GLU A 209 -0.84 10.66 18.60
C GLU A 209 0.58 11.01 18.19
N ASN A 210 0.76 11.55 16.97
CA ASN A 210 2.07 11.90 16.41
C ASN A 210 2.89 12.81 17.34
N LYS A 211 2.24 13.77 17.99
CA LYS A 211 2.90 14.69 18.96
C LYS A 211 3.41 13.97 20.20
N GLU A 212 2.69 12.95 20.68
CA GLU A 212 3.06 12.21 21.88
C GLU A 212 4.16 11.18 21.57
N LEU A 213 4.08 10.51 20.40
CA LEU A 213 5.17 9.68 19.90
C LEU A 213 6.48 10.48 19.75
N ALA A 214 6.40 11.72 19.25
CA ALA A 214 7.55 12.61 19.14
C ALA A 214 8.13 13.04 20.52
N LYS A 215 7.28 13.23 21.54
CA LYS A 215 7.73 13.48 22.92
C LYS A 215 8.44 12.29 23.54
N LEU A 216 7.88 11.09 23.33
CA LEU A 216 8.50 9.82 23.77
C LEU A 216 9.93 9.71 23.29
N MET A 217 10.17 10.07 22.01
CA MET A 217 11.50 10.00 21.40
C MET A 217 12.50 10.99 22.01
N LYS A 218 12.05 12.18 22.42
CA LYS A 218 12.92 13.18 23.06
C LYS A 218 13.33 12.78 24.48
N ASN A 219 12.49 12.02 25.17
CA ASN A 219 12.69 11.63 26.56
C ASN A 219 13.39 10.27 26.74
N ARG A 220 14.00 9.73 25.66
CA ARG A 220 14.72 8.43 25.66
C ARG A 220 16.13 8.47 26.22
N LYS A 221 16.64 9.65 26.57
CA LYS A 221 18.00 9.80 27.12
C LYS A 221 18.06 9.48 28.60
#